data_51d4cf0e4328479d8696923904186029
#
_entry.id   51d4cf0e4328479d8696923904186029
#
_cell.length_a   1.000
_cell.length_b   1.000
_cell.length_c   1.000
_cell.angle_alpha   90.00
_cell.angle_beta   90.00
_cell.angle_gamma   90.00
#
_symmetry.space_group_name_H-M   'P 1'
#
loop_
_entity.id
_entity.type
_entity.pdbx_description
1 polymer ?
#
loop_
_entity_poly.entity_id
_entity_poly.type
_entity_poly.pdbx_seq_one_letter_code
_entity_poly.pdbx_strand_id
1 'polypeptide(L)'
;MAVVSATDPNFTIIIPSMLDYAELRMQRDLDFLSTQISNSSYSFTSGNNTLTIPTSSFVVMQTFEVINGSGASSPLLPVTKEYIQNVYGSGSTSGLPQYFAVYGGDSATTGLTSQNMIVGPTPDSAYSVRLTGTVRSASLSATNTTTFISVYLPDMLIMASMIYISAYQRNFGRLNDDPQMAQTYESQYQALKASALIEENRKKFEAAAWTSYSPAPAATPMRG
;
A
#
# COMPACT_ATOMS: atom_id res chain seq x y z
N MET A 1 -21.85 23.23 9.22
CA MET A 1 -22.20 23.46 7.81
C MET A 1 -21.29 24.54 7.27
N ALA A 2 -20.50 24.26 6.24
CA ALA A 2 -19.59 25.25 5.66
C ALA A 2 -20.39 26.42 5.10
N VAL A 3 -20.09 27.65 5.54
CA VAL A 3 -20.81 28.88 5.15
C VAL A 3 -20.20 29.48 3.87
N VAL A 4 -19.59 28.64 3.04
CA VAL A 4 -18.99 29.08 1.77
C VAL A 4 -19.96 28.68 0.65
N SER A 5 -20.17 29.60 -0.31
CA SER A 5 -20.95 29.28 -1.49
C SER A 5 -20.27 28.15 -2.27
N ALA A 6 -21.06 27.16 -2.72
CA ALA A 6 -20.55 26.07 -3.57
C ALA A 6 -19.93 26.58 -4.89
N THR A 7 -20.17 27.84 -5.23
CA THR A 7 -19.68 28.55 -6.42
C THR A 7 -18.50 29.47 -6.16
N ASP A 8 -17.96 29.49 -4.92
CA ASP A 8 -16.75 30.27 -4.62
C ASP A 8 -15.55 29.65 -5.37
N PRO A 9 -14.92 30.38 -6.29
CA PRO A 9 -13.83 29.84 -7.11
C PRO A 9 -12.61 29.43 -6.27
N ASN A 10 -12.34 30.12 -5.17
CA ASN A 10 -11.23 29.75 -4.28
C ASN A 10 -11.50 28.46 -3.54
N PHE A 11 -12.74 28.25 -3.10
CA PHE A 11 -13.14 27.02 -2.43
C PHE A 11 -13.14 25.82 -3.39
N THR A 12 -13.63 26.03 -4.60
CA THR A 12 -13.68 24.97 -5.64
C THR A 12 -12.30 24.44 -6.02
N ILE A 13 -11.30 25.33 -6.04
CA ILE A 13 -9.92 24.95 -6.36
C ILE A 13 -9.31 24.08 -5.24
N ILE A 14 -9.69 24.29 -3.99
CA ILE A 14 -9.05 23.67 -2.82
C ILE A 14 -9.71 22.35 -2.42
N ILE A 15 -11.02 22.18 -2.68
CA ILE A 15 -11.77 20.97 -2.31
C ILE A 15 -11.05 19.68 -2.75
N PRO A 16 -10.58 19.53 -4.00
CA PRO A 16 -9.89 18.31 -4.41
C PRO A 16 -8.68 17.97 -3.54
N SER A 17 -7.88 18.99 -3.19
CA SER A 17 -6.72 18.79 -2.32
C SER A 17 -7.10 18.42 -0.89
N MET A 18 -8.19 18.96 -0.37
CA MET A 18 -8.68 18.64 0.97
C MET A 18 -9.23 17.20 1.05
N LEU A 19 -9.93 16.77 0.01
CA LEU A 19 -10.40 15.38 -0.12
C LEU A 19 -9.22 14.41 -0.23
N ASP A 20 -8.23 14.75 -1.05
CA ASP A 20 -7.02 13.93 -1.21
C ASP A 20 -6.27 13.80 0.12
N TYR A 21 -6.06 14.90 0.85
CA TYR A 21 -5.44 14.85 2.19
C TYR A 21 -6.25 14.01 3.19
N ALA A 22 -7.58 14.10 3.14
CA ALA A 22 -8.44 13.30 4.00
C ALA A 22 -8.31 11.81 3.70
N GLU A 23 -8.39 11.42 2.43
CA GLU A 23 -8.23 10.01 2.01
C GLU A 23 -6.83 9.48 2.31
N LEU A 24 -5.78 10.26 2.04
CA LEU A 24 -4.40 9.89 2.38
C LEU A 24 -4.19 9.71 3.88
N ARG A 25 -4.87 10.53 4.69
CA ARG A 25 -4.86 10.37 6.15
C ARG A 25 -5.54 9.08 6.57
N MET A 26 -6.73 8.81 6.04
CA MET A 26 -7.48 7.59 6.34
C MET A 26 -6.70 6.33 5.94
N GLN A 27 -6.04 6.33 4.79
CA GLN A 27 -5.19 5.24 4.32
C GLN A 27 -3.90 5.03 5.14
N ARG A 28 -3.46 6.05 5.89
CA ARG A 28 -2.36 5.91 6.85
C ARG A 28 -2.83 5.43 8.21
N ASP A 29 -4.01 5.87 8.61
CA ASP A 29 -4.59 5.58 9.92
C ASP A 29 -5.22 4.18 9.99
N LEU A 30 -5.70 3.67 8.86
CA LEU A 30 -6.37 2.38 8.73
C LEU A 30 -5.70 1.51 7.67
N ASP A 31 -5.46 0.27 8.03
CA ASP A 31 -4.97 -0.75 7.11
C ASP A 31 -6.16 -1.52 6.53
N PHE A 32 -6.67 -1.06 5.38
CA PHE A 32 -7.82 -1.65 4.73
C PHE A 32 -7.47 -2.98 4.04
N LEU A 33 -8.28 -4.00 4.25
CA LEU A 33 -8.15 -5.26 3.52
C LEU A 33 -8.32 -5.07 2.01
N SER A 34 -9.16 -4.12 1.59
CA SER A 34 -9.41 -3.79 0.18
C SER A 34 -8.18 -3.21 -0.55
N THR A 35 -7.19 -2.72 0.19
CA THR A 35 -5.93 -2.21 -0.38
C THR A 35 -4.85 -3.28 -0.53
N GLN A 36 -5.09 -4.51 -0.03
CA GLN A 36 -4.18 -5.63 -0.24
C GLN A 36 -4.46 -6.27 -1.59
N ILE A 37 -3.49 -6.18 -2.49
CA ILE A 37 -3.60 -6.74 -3.84
C ILE A 37 -2.44 -7.69 -4.14
N SER A 38 -2.68 -8.57 -5.10
CA SER A 38 -1.65 -9.42 -5.70
C SER A 38 -1.47 -9.02 -7.15
N ASN A 39 -0.24 -8.73 -7.54
CA ASN A 39 0.13 -8.29 -8.89
C ASN A 39 1.17 -9.23 -9.49
N SER A 40 0.91 -9.73 -10.71
CA SER A 40 1.79 -10.65 -11.44
C SER A 40 2.39 -10.01 -12.71
N SER A 41 2.34 -8.68 -12.85
CA SER A 41 2.85 -7.98 -14.05
C SER A 41 4.38 -7.87 -14.08
N TYR A 42 5.06 -8.21 -13.00
CA TYR A 42 6.51 -8.11 -12.91
C TYR A 42 7.19 -9.39 -13.37
N SER A 43 8.39 -9.25 -13.91
CA SER A 43 9.21 -10.39 -14.32
C SER A 43 10.69 -10.11 -14.14
N PHE A 44 11.45 -11.13 -13.79
CA PHE A 44 12.90 -11.11 -13.87
C PHE A 44 13.37 -11.39 -15.30
N THR A 45 14.47 -10.78 -15.65
CA THR A 45 15.19 -11.07 -16.90
C THR A 45 16.40 -11.95 -16.57
N SER A 46 16.69 -12.92 -17.42
CA SER A 46 17.89 -13.74 -17.29
C SER A 46 19.16 -12.89 -17.16
N GLY A 47 20.00 -13.22 -16.22
CA GLY A 47 21.26 -12.51 -15.95
C GLY A 47 21.09 -11.21 -15.15
N ASN A 48 19.87 -10.76 -14.84
CA ASN A 48 19.63 -9.57 -14.04
C ASN A 48 19.00 -9.95 -12.70
N ASN A 49 19.70 -9.64 -11.61
CA ASN A 49 19.23 -9.93 -10.25
C ASN A 49 18.47 -8.78 -9.60
N THR A 50 18.17 -7.70 -10.35
CA THR A 50 17.49 -6.53 -9.83
C THR A 50 16.12 -6.34 -10.50
N LEU A 51 15.11 -6.02 -9.71
CA LEU A 51 13.79 -5.66 -10.17
C LEU A 51 13.41 -4.29 -9.58
N THR A 52 12.97 -3.37 -10.45
CA THR A 52 12.51 -2.05 -10.04
C THR A 52 10.98 -2.03 -9.99
N ILE A 53 10.44 -1.62 -8.85
CA ILE A 53 9.00 -1.55 -8.57
C ILE A 53 8.64 -0.10 -8.32
N PRO A 54 7.71 0.52 -9.08
CA PRO A 54 7.26 1.87 -8.81
C PRO A 54 6.64 2.00 -7.41
N THR A 55 7.00 3.06 -6.67
CA THR A 55 6.44 3.34 -5.32
C THR A 55 4.94 3.64 -5.36
N SER A 56 4.42 4.04 -6.53
CA SER A 56 2.98 4.20 -6.75
C SER A 56 2.22 2.87 -6.76
N SER A 57 2.91 1.75 -7.00
CA SER A 57 2.29 0.43 -7.10
C SER A 57 2.10 -0.23 -5.74
N PHE A 58 3.06 -0.07 -4.82
CA PHE A 58 2.99 -0.67 -3.49
C PHE A 58 3.54 0.27 -2.42
N VAL A 59 2.81 0.41 -1.33
CA VAL A 59 3.26 1.10 -0.12
C VAL A 59 4.06 0.15 0.77
N VAL A 60 3.53 -1.07 0.93
CA VAL A 60 4.17 -2.15 1.69
C VAL A 60 4.09 -3.42 0.86
N MET A 61 5.22 -4.05 0.66
CA MET A 61 5.34 -5.35 0.00
C MET A 61 5.42 -6.44 1.06
N GLN A 62 4.54 -7.43 0.97
CA GLN A 62 4.39 -8.47 1.99
C GLN A 62 5.01 -9.79 1.55
N THR A 63 4.64 -10.28 0.37
CA THR A 63 5.15 -11.54 -0.16
C THR A 63 5.61 -11.41 -1.59
N PHE A 64 6.66 -12.15 -1.88
CA PHE A 64 7.22 -12.29 -3.21
C PHE A 64 7.24 -13.77 -3.58
N GLU A 65 6.73 -14.09 -4.74
CA GLU A 65 6.75 -15.43 -5.29
C GLU A 65 7.30 -15.37 -6.72
N VAL A 66 8.15 -16.30 -7.04
CA VAL A 66 8.63 -16.52 -8.40
C VAL A 66 7.83 -17.64 -9.02
N ILE A 67 7.33 -17.42 -10.22
CA ILE A 67 6.58 -18.40 -11.02
C ILE A 67 7.50 -18.87 -12.13
N ASN A 68 7.82 -20.16 -12.12
CA ASN A 68 8.65 -20.76 -13.16
C ASN A 68 7.86 -21.03 -14.45
N GLY A 69 8.55 -21.46 -15.50
CA GLY A 69 7.94 -21.73 -16.82
C GLY A 69 6.89 -22.85 -16.81
N SER A 70 6.86 -23.71 -15.77
CA SER A 70 5.82 -24.74 -15.57
C SER A 70 4.60 -24.24 -14.79
N GLY A 71 4.61 -22.97 -14.34
CA GLY A 71 3.53 -22.39 -13.54
C GLY A 71 3.64 -22.67 -12.04
N ALA A 72 4.68 -23.37 -11.59
CA ALA A 72 4.90 -23.58 -10.16
C ALA A 72 5.39 -22.30 -9.49
N SER A 73 4.74 -21.93 -8.38
CA SER A 73 5.07 -20.78 -7.58
C SER A 73 5.98 -21.15 -6.42
N SER A 74 7.04 -20.38 -6.21
CA SER A 74 8.00 -20.55 -5.13
C SER A 74 8.14 -19.25 -4.36
N PRO A 75 7.84 -19.21 -3.05
CA PRO A 75 8.02 -18.01 -2.24
C PRO A 75 9.50 -17.70 -2.06
N LEU A 76 9.85 -16.41 -2.14
CA LEU A 76 11.18 -15.91 -1.83
C LEU A 76 11.31 -15.61 -0.34
N LEU A 77 12.47 -15.90 0.23
CA LEU A 77 12.77 -15.62 1.62
C LEU A 77 13.43 -14.25 1.77
N PRO A 78 12.97 -13.40 2.70
CA PRO A 78 13.59 -12.11 2.94
C PRO A 78 14.95 -12.27 3.63
N VAL A 79 15.96 -11.61 3.09
CA VAL A 79 17.31 -11.54 3.65
C VAL A 79 17.87 -10.12 3.52
N THR A 80 19.06 -9.86 4.05
CA THR A 80 19.68 -8.56 3.87
C THR A 80 20.35 -8.43 2.49
N LYS A 81 20.46 -7.21 1.98
CA LYS A 81 21.14 -6.93 0.71
C LYS A 81 22.58 -7.41 0.74
N GLU A 82 23.26 -7.20 1.86
CA GLU A 82 24.65 -7.60 2.08
C GLU A 82 24.81 -9.13 2.01
N TYR A 83 23.83 -9.88 2.52
CA TYR A 83 23.85 -11.33 2.39
C TYR A 83 23.84 -11.76 0.92
N ILE A 84 22.93 -11.21 0.13
CA ILE A 84 22.84 -11.54 -1.31
C ILE A 84 24.12 -11.14 -2.03
N GLN A 85 24.67 -9.96 -1.73
CA GLN A 85 25.92 -9.48 -2.34
C GLN A 85 27.12 -10.35 -1.95
N ASN A 86 27.20 -10.81 -0.72
CA ASN A 86 28.31 -11.66 -0.27
C ASN A 86 28.23 -13.09 -0.82
N VAL A 87 27.02 -13.66 -0.90
CA VAL A 87 26.85 -15.06 -1.33
C VAL A 87 26.73 -15.18 -2.84
N TYR A 88 26.09 -14.23 -3.51
CA TYR A 88 25.77 -14.28 -4.94
C TYR A 88 26.37 -13.12 -5.74
N GLY A 89 27.14 -12.25 -5.12
CA GLY A 89 27.63 -10.99 -5.73
C GLY A 89 28.62 -11.17 -6.88
N SER A 90 29.24 -12.34 -7.01
CA SER A 90 30.16 -12.62 -8.13
C SER A 90 29.44 -12.90 -9.46
N GLY A 91 28.11 -12.99 -9.48
CA GLY A 91 27.33 -13.34 -10.68
C GLY A 91 27.56 -14.76 -11.19
N SER A 92 28.43 -15.55 -10.54
CA SER A 92 28.78 -16.89 -10.98
C SER A 92 27.73 -17.96 -10.67
N THR A 93 26.80 -17.65 -9.75
CA THR A 93 25.71 -18.58 -9.37
C THR A 93 24.42 -18.05 -9.95
N SER A 94 23.93 -18.71 -10.99
CA SER A 94 22.62 -18.45 -11.60
C SER A 94 21.67 -19.62 -11.35
N GLY A 95 20.37 -19.31 -11.27
CA GLY A 95 19.33 -20.30 -11.04
C GLY A 95 18.01 -19.66 -10.65
N LEU A 96 17.06 -20.48 -10.20
CA LEU A 96 15.79 -20.00 -9.68
C LEU A 96 16.03 -19.14 -8.42
N PRO A 97 15.61 -17.89 -8.38
CA PRO A 97 15.73 -17.05 -7.18
C PRO A 97 15.03 -17.68 -5.96
N GLN A 98 15.69 -17.57 -4.80
CA GLN A 98 15.17 -18.09 -3.52
C GLN A 98 15.13 -17.03 -2.44
N TYR A 99 15.98 -16.02 -2.55
CA TYR A 99 16.14 -14.96 -1.56
C TYR A 99 15.89 -13.59 -2.20
N PHE A 100 15.41 -12.66 -1.40
CA PHE A 100 15.24 -11.28 -1.84
C PHE A 100 15.60 -10.28 -0.75
N ALA A 101 15.99 -9.09 -1.16
CA ALA A 101 16.11 -7.91 -0.30
C ALA A 101 15.55 -6.70 -1.02
N VAL A 102 14.77 -5.89 -0.31
CA VAL A 102 14.24 -4.63 -0.83
C VAL A 102 15.12 -3.49 -0.35
N TYR A 103 15.40 -2.54 -1.24
CA TYR A 103 16.14 -1.33 -0.91
C TYR A 103 15.59 -0.13 -1.70
N GLY A 104 16.01 1.09 -1.33
CA GLY A 104 15.61 2.31 -2.03
C GLY A 104 16.10 2.36 -3.48
N GLY A 105 15.67 3.38 -4.21
CA GLY A 105 16.12 3.59 -5.59
C GLY A 105 17.62 3.88 -5.71
N ASP A 106 18.14 3.70 -6.91
CA ASP A 106 19.58 3.85 -7.19
C ASP A 106 20.05 5.32 -7.24
N SER A 107 19.13 6.26 -7.32
CA SER A 107 19.42 7.70 -7.31
C SER A 107 18.40 8.48 -6.51
N ALA A 108 18.72 9.71 -6.10
CA ALA A 108 17.81 10.61 -5.41
C ALA A 108 16.51 10.87 -6.21
N THR A 109 16.56 10.85 -7.53
CA THR A 109 15.40 11.03 -8.40
C THR A 109 14.56 9.76 -8.51
N THR A 110 15.19 8.61 -8.76
CA THR A 110 14.49 7.33 -8.90
C THR A 110 14.07 6.75 -7.54
N GLY A 111 14.80 7.04 -6.47
CA GLY A 111 14.46 6.63 -5.11
C GLY A 111 13.17 7.23 -4.58
N LEU A 112 12.72 8.37 -5.14
CA LEU A 112 11.44 8.97 -4.78
C LEU A 112 10.25 8.26 -5.45
N THR A 113 10.47 7.61 -6.59
CA THR A 113 9.41 7.05 -7.44
C THR A 113 9.48 5.53 -7.59
N SER A 114 10.55 4.90 -7.13
CA SER A 114 10.75 3.45 -7.25
C SER A 114 11.44 2.86 -6.02
N GLN A 115 11.17 1.57 -5.80
CA GLN A 115 11.91 0.71 -4.88
C GLN A 115 12.56 -0.39 -5.70
N ASN A 116 13.77 -0.77 -5.34
CA ASN A 116 14.48 -1.85 -5.99
C ASN A 116 14.46 -3.09 -5.11
N MET A 117 14.37 -4.23 -5.75
CA MET A 117 14.53 -5.53 -5.14
C MET A 117 15.73 -6.23 -5.78
N ILE A 118 16.62 -6.74 -4.96
CA ILE A 118 17.70 -7.62 -5.39
C ILE A 118 17.37 -9.06 -4.98
N VAL A 119 17.67 -10.00 -5.85
CA VAL A 119 17.42 -11.43 -5.61
C VAL A 119 18.68 -12.26 -5.73
N GLY A 120 18.65 -13.41 -5.10
CA GLY A 120 19.72 -14.41 -5.20
C GLY A 120 19.17 -15.83 -5.14
N PRO A 121 19.72 -16.77 -5.94
CA PRO A 121 20.69 -16.61 -7.05
C PRO A 121 20.23 -15.66 -8.16
N THR A 122 21.19 -15.25 -9.02
CA THR A 122 20.84 -14.48 -10.22
C THR A 122 19.94 -15.31 -11.14
N PRO A 123 18.81 -14.77 -11.64
CA PRO A 123 17.91 -15.54 -12.52
C PRO A 123 18.64 -16.09 -13.75
N ASP A 124 18.52 -17.37 -14.01
CA ASP A 124 19.06 -18.06 -15.19
C ASP A 124 18.12 -17.98 -16.41
N SER A 125 16.86 -17.67 -16.17
CA SER A 125 15.84 -17.47 -17.20
C SER A 125 14.87 -16.35 -16.83
N ALA A 126 13.92 -16.05 -17.71
CA ALA A 126 12.84 -15.13 -17.40
C ALA A 126 11.82 -15.81 -16.48
N TYR A 127 11.56 -15.19 -15.33
CA TYR A 127 10.60 -15.67 -14.34
C TYR A 127 9.54 -14.60 -14.06
N SER A 128 8.27 -15.00 -14.10
CA SER A 128 7.20 -14.11 -13.64
C SER A 128 7.25 -13.95 -12.12
N VAL A 129 6.93 -12.76 -11.64
CA VAL A 129 6.92 -12.45 -10.21
C VAL A 129 5.51 -12.11 -9.77
N ARG A 130 5.01 -12.83 -8.77
CA ARG A 130 3.79 -12.45 -8.07
C ARG A 130 4.16 -11.71 -6.80
N LEU A 131 3.65 -10.49 -6.70
CA LEU A 131 3.92 -9.58 -5.62
C LEU A 131 2.61 -9.28 -4.90
N THR A 132 2.54 -9.58 -3.61
CA THR A 132 1.38 -9.25 -2.79
C THR A 132 1.76 -8.18 -1.79
N GLY A 133 0.91 -7.18 -1.64
CA GLY A 133 1.18 -6.08 -0.73
C GLY A 133 0.03 -5.08 -0.66
N THR A 134 0.23 -4.07 0.16
CA THR A 134 -0.72 -2.97 0.32
C THR A 134 -0.42 -1.86 -0.68
N VAL A 135 -1.43 -1.45 -1.42
CA VAL A 135 -1.37 -0.32 -2.36
C VAL A 135 -2.09 0.89 -1.79
N ARG A 136 -1.72 2.06 -2.27
CA ARG A 136 -2.48 3.27 -2.06
C ARG A 136 -3.49 3.41 -3.20
N SER A 137 -4.78 3.31 -2.87
CA SER A 137 -5.84 3.52 -3.85
C SER A 137 -5.81 4.95 -4.37
N ALA A 138 -6.17 5.12 -5.64
CA ALA A 138 -6.33 6.44 -6.22
C ALA A 138 -7.42 7.22 -5.46
N SER A 139 -7.13 8.49 -5.15
CA SER A 139 -8.05 9.36 -4.44
C SER A 139 -9.28 9.73 -5.26
N LEU A 140 -10.31 10.17 -4.57
CA LEU A 140 -11.54 10.70 -5.17
C LEU A 140 -11.21 11.90 -6.06
N SER A 141 -11.71 11.90 -7.28
CA SER A 141 -11.46 12.95 -8.27
C SER A 141 -12.58 13.01 -9.30
N ALA A 142 -12.52 13.99 -10.21
CA ALA A 142 -13.48 14.08 -11.31
C ALA A 142 -13.47 12.85 -12.25
N THR A 143 -12.36 12.15 -12.34
CA THR A 143 -12.20 10.93 -13.15
C THR A 143 -12.35 9.64 -12.33
N ASN A 144 -12.19 9.71 -11.02
CA ASN A 144 -12.38 8.62 -10.07
C ASN A 144 -13.46 9.02 -9.06
N THR A 145 -14.72 8.85 -9.43
CA THR A 145 -15.88 9.37 -8.69
C THR A 145 -16.31 8.52 -7.50
N THR A 146 -15.73 7.31 -7.36
CA THR A 146 -16.04 6.38 -6.26
C THR A 146 -14.78 5.70 -5.76
N THR A 147 -14.58 5.72 -4.45
CA THR A 147 -13.50 4.99 -3.77
C THR A 147 -14.11 4.09 -2.70
N PHE A 148 -13.36 3.09 -2.21
CA PHE A 148 -13.80 2.28 -1.07
C PHE A 148 -14.21 3.16 0.12
N ILE A 149 -13.41 4.19 0.39
CA ILE A 149 -13.64 5.13 1.49
C ILE A 149 -14.95 5.90 1.28
N SER A 150 -15.19 6.43 0.07
CA SER A 150 -16.39 7.23 -0.21
C SER A 150 -17.68 6.42 -0.17
N VAL A 151 -17.60 5.11 -0.40
CA VAL A 151 -18.78 4.22 -0.42
C VAL A 151 -19.08 3.64 0.96
N TYR A 152 -18.06 3.19 1.68
CA TYR A 152 -18.23 2.42 2.92
C TYR A 152 -17.96 3.22 4.21
N LEU A 153 -17.20 4.33 4.12
CA LEU A 153 -16.84 5.18 5.26
C LEU A 153 -17.06 6.67 4.95
N PRO A 154 -18.23 7.05 4.40
CA PRO A 154 -18.49 8.43 3.98
C PRO A 154 -18.52 9.41 5.16
N ASP A 155 -19.01 8.99 6.30
CA ASP A 155 -19.04 9.76 7.54
C ASP A 155 -17.65 10.14 8.02
N MET A 156 -16.75 9.17 8.03
CA MET A 156 -15.35 9.38 8.41
C MET A 156 -14.61 10.28 7.39
N LEU A 157 -14.88 10.11 6.09
CA LEU A 157 -14.32 10.95 5.04
C LEU A 157 -14.77 12.42 5.19
N ILE A 158 -16.05 12.62 5.48
CA ILE A 158 -16.61 13.98 5.72
C ILE A 158 -15.89 14.61 6.93
N MET A 159 -15.78 13.90 8.05
CA MET A 159 -15.12 14.46 9.23
C MET A 159 -13.64 14.77 8.96
N ALA A 160 -12.91 13.86 8.33
CA ALA A 160 -11.51 14.08 7.93
C ALA A 160 -11.36 15.30 7.01
N SER A 161 -12.25 15.46 6.03
CA SER A 161 -12.24 16.59 5.09
C SER A 161 -12.56 17.92 5.79
N MET A 162 -13.52 17.90 6.72
CA MET A 162 -13.94 19.11 7.45
C MET A 162 -12.85 19.66 8.37
N ILE A 163 -11.92 18.83 8.85
CA ILE A 163 -10.75 19.30 9.60
C ILE A 163 -9.91 20.25 8.74
N TYR A 164 -9.61 19.85 7.50
CA TYR A 164 -8.80 20.67 6.58
C TYR A 164 -9.58 21.88 6.07
N ILE A 165 -10.87 21.70 5.75
CA ILE A 165 -11.74 22.78 5.28
C ILE A 165 -11.90 23.85 6.36
N SER A 166 -12.10 23.47 7.62
CA SER A 166 -12.23 24.42 8.73
C SER A 166 -10.93 25.19 8.97
N ALA A 167 -9.78 24.53 8.86
CA ALA A 167 -8.48 25.18 8.94
C ALA A 167 -8.27 26.22 7.83
N TYR A 168 -8.71 25.90 6.60
CA TYR A 168 -8.66 26.84 5.48
C TYR A 168 -9.59 28.03 5.67
N GLN A 169 -10.84 27.81 6.09
CA GLN A 169 -11.81 28.87 6.31
C GLN A 169 -11.36 29.90 7.35
N ARG A 170 -10.60 29.47 8.35
CA ARG A 170 -10.05 30.31 9.39
C ARG A 170 -9.08 31.37 8.87
N ASN A 171 -8.38 31.10 7.77
CA ASN A 171 -7.46 32.06 7.15
C ASN A 171 -8.18 33.20 6.41
N PHE A 172 -9.50 33.14 6.21
CA PHE A 172 -10.28 34.18 5.52
C PHE A 172 -10.84 35.26 6.45
N GLY A 173 -10.43 35.32 7.72
CA GLY A 173 -10.69 36.46 8.60
C GLY A 173 -12.15 36.68 8.97
N ARG A 174 -12.97 35.68 9.03
CA ARG A 174 -14.35 35.77 9.53
C ARG A 174 -14.36 35.91 11.05
N LEU A 175 -14.95 37.02 11.51
CA LEU A 175 -15.04 37.43 12.92
C LEU A 175 -15.84 36.47 13.84
N ASN A 176 -16.53 35.44 13.28
CA ASN A 176 -17.37 34.47 13.98
C ASN A 176 -16.88 33.02 13.83
N ASP A 177 -15.60 32.81 13.61
CA ASP A 177 -15.07 31.46 13.44
C ASP A 177 -14.84 30.82 14.81
N ASP A 178 -15.47 29.67 15.04
CA ASP A 178 -15.25 28.89 16.27
C ASP A 178 -13.86 28.22 16.21
N PRO A 179 -12.91 28.66 17.04
CA PRO A 179 -11.57 28.10 17.05
C PRO A 179 -11.53 26.60 17.46
N GLN A 180 -12.61 26.09 18.04
CA GLN A 180 -12.72 24.69 18.48
C GLN A 180 -13.34 23.78 17.42
N MET A 181 -13.83 24.33 16.31
CA MET A 181 -14.52 23.54 15.28
C MET A 181 -13.64 22.43 14.71
N ALA A 182 -12.36 22.72 14.41
CA ALA A 182 -11.41 21.71 13.93
C ALA A 182 -11.16 20.61 14.97
N GLN A 183 -11.12 20.95 16.26
CA GLN A 183 -10.97 19.97 17.34
C GLN A 183 -12.22 19.09 17.51
N THR A 184 -13.40 19.65 17.29
CA THR A 184 -14.65 18.90 17.31
C THR A 184 -14.70 17.89 16.18
N TYR A 185 -14.34 18.28 14.95
CA TYR A 185 -14.24 17.35 13.82
C TYR A 185 -13.16 16.28 14.05
N GLU A 186 -12.03 16.66 14.62
CA GLU A 186 -10.97 15.71 14.99
C GLU A 186 -11.47 14.68 16.01
N SER A 187 -12.18 15.09 17.04
CA SER A 187 -12.74 14.19 18.05
C SER A 187 -13.73 13.19 17.43
N GLN A 188 -14.60 13.66 16.53
CA GLN A 188 -15.55 12.81 15.81
C GLN A 188 -14.83 11.84 14.88
N TYR A 189 -13.82 12.33 14.15
CA TYR A 189 -12.97 11.49 13.31
C TYR A 189 -12.31 10.36 14.10
N GLN A 190 -11.74 10.65 15.27
CA GLN A 190 -11.09 9.64 16.11
C GLN A 190 -12.09 8.59 16.64
N ALA A 191 -13.30 9.00 16.98
CA ALA A 191 -14.36 8.08 17.39
C ALA A 191 -14.78 7.13 16.25
N LEU A 192 -14.99 7.66 15.05
CA LEU A 192 -15.32 6.88 13.85
C LEU A 192 -14.17 5.96 13.45
N LYS A 193 -12.93 6.44 13.53
CA LYS A 193 -11.71 5.66 13.26
C LYS A 193 -11.63 4.44 14.19
N ALA A 194 -11.92 4.59 15.48
CA ALA A 194 -11.91 3.47 16.42
C ALA A 194 -12.92 2.38 16.02
N SER A 195 -14.11 2.77 15.57
CA SER A 195 -15.13 1.84 15.06
C SER A 195 -14.69 1.15 13.76
N ALA A 196 -14.17 1.92 12.80
CA ALA A 196 -13.66 1.39 11.53
C ALA A 196 -12.49 0.41 11.73
N LEU A 197 -11.59 0.70 12.68
CA LEU A 197 -10.47 -0.19 13.01
C LEU A 197 -10.95 -1.55 13.52
N ILE A 198 -12.00 -1.58 14.34
CA ILE A 198 -12.60 -2.84 14.82
C ILE A 198 -13.17 -3.65 13.66
N GLU A 199 -13.85 -2.98 12.72
CA GLU A 199 -14.42 -3.62 11.53
C GLU A 199 -13.32 -4.21 10.64
N GLU A 200 -12.27 -3.46 10.32
CA GLU A 200 -11.15 -3.93 9.49
C GLU A 200 -10.37 -5.08 10.16
N ASN A 201 -10.16 -5.00 11.46
CA ASN A 201 -9.53 -6.10 12.22
C ASN A 201 -10.38 -7.37 12.16
N ARG A 202 -11.73 -7.24 12.25
CA ARG A 202 -12.63 -8.39 12.13
C ARG A 202 -12.55 -9.01 10.74
N LYS A 203 -12.57 -8.21 9.66
CA LYS A 203 -12.42 -8.69 8.28
C LYS A 203 -11.12 -9.46 8.08
N LYS A 204 -10.01 -8.96 8.62
CA LYS A 204 -8.70 -9.60 8.54
C LYS A 204 -8.64 -10.89 9.34
N PHE A 205 -9.22 -10.90 10.54
CA PHE A 205 -9.27 -12.08 11.38
C PHE A 205 -10.11 -13.20 10.74
N GLU A 206 -11.24 -12.88 10.15
CA GLU A 206 -12.10 -13.85 9.46
C GLU A 206 -11.48 -14.32 8.13
N ALA A 207 -10.75 -13.45 7.43
CA ALA A 207 -10.03 -13.80 6.21
C ALA A 207 -8.75 -14.63 6.48
N ALA A 208 -8.12 -14.47 7.63
CA ALA A 208 -6.99 -15.28 8.05
C ALA A 208 -7.51 -16.63 8.57
N ALA A 209 -7.23 -17.71 7.84
CA ALA A 209 -7.56 -19.06 8.31
C ALA A 209 -6.89 -19.31 9.66
N TRP A 210 -7.68 -19.30 10.72
CA TRP A 210 -7.19 -19.54 12.07
C TRP A 210 -7.02 -21.03 12.26
N THR A 211 -5.79 -21.53 12.14
CA THR A 211 -5.45 -22.90 12.47
C THR A 211 -4.63 -22.90 13.74
N SER A 212 -5.09 -23.58 14.80
CA SER A 212 -4.33 -23.83 16.02
C SER A 212 -3.19 -24.85 15.81
N TYR A 213 -3.09 -25.42 14.62
CA TYR A 213 -2.06 -26.39 14.24
C TYR A 213 -1.35 -25.92 12.98
N SER A 214 -0.03 -26.08 12.95
CA SER A 214 0.71 -25.99 11.68
C SER A 214 0.12 -26.98 10.69
N PRO A 215 -0.08 -26.62 9.42
CA PRO A 215 -0.49 -27.59 8.41
C PRO A 215 0.48 -28.76 8.44
N ALA A 216 -0.06 -29.98 8.44
CA ALA A 216 0.76 -31.18 8.37
C ALA A 216 1.68 -31.09 7.14
N PRO A 217 2.98 -31.38 7.25
CA PRO A 217 3.86 -31.40 6.09
C PRO A 217 3.25 -32.37 5.06
N ALA A 218 3.20 -31.91 3.81
CA ALA A 218 2.71 -32.75 2.72
C ALA A 218 3.45 -34.10 2.77
N ALA A 219 2.69 -35.22 2.86
CA ALA A 219 3.28 -36.52 2.90
C ALA A 219 4.13 -36.71 1.64
N THR A 220 5.44 -36.90 1.83
CA THR A 220 6.32 -37.25 0.73
C THR A 220 5.84 -38.60 0.18
N PRO A 221 5.50 -38.72 -1.11
CA PRO A 221 5.12 -40.02 -1.66
C PRO A 221 6.27 -41.00 -1.42
N MET A 222 5.96 -42.13 -0.78
CA MET A 222 6.94 -43.17 -0.63
C MET A 222 7.40 -43.62 -2.03
N ARG A 223 8.70 -43.50 -2.27
CA ARG A 223 9.31 -44.13 -3.43
C ARG A 223 9.16 -45.63 -3.26
N GLY A 224 8.31 -46.22 -4.08
CA GLY A 224 8.32 -47.64 -4.32
C GLY A 224 9.52 -48.05 -5.18
#